data_6f695ee19f1753e2b6c7b972c80b1f1a
#
_entry.id   6f695ee19f1753e2b6c7b972c80b1f1a
#
_cell.length_a   1.000
_cell.length_b   1.000
_cell.length_c   1.000
_cell.angle_alpha   90.00
_cell.angle_beta   90.00
_cell.angle_gamma   90.00
#
_symmetry.space_group_name_H-M   'P 1'
#
loop_
_entity.id
_entity.type
_entity.pdbx_description
1 polymer ?
#
loop_
_entity_poly.entity_id
_entity_poly.type
_entity_poly.pdbx_seq_one_letter_code
_entity_poly.pdbx_strand_id
1 'polypeptide(L)'
;MTGVQTCALPISFCPLFAGLYPLTQLYQFDEDRRRGDRTLALILGMRASLVVATLSTLLSFALLGWALAVLGVGVKSMALLLPLALWLAVLVPWLLHHAAWRPQQHQRGMYRALAAWAVTDVAVLYVFAT
;
A
#
# COMPACT_ATOMS: atom_id res chain seq x y z
N MET A 1 7.56 24.75 7.02
CA MET A 1 7.33 23.31 7.25
C MET A 1 7.69 22.95 8.68
N THR A 2 6.82 22.25 9.36
CA THR A 2 7.07 21.86 10.75
C THR A 2 7.89 20.58 10.81
N GLY A 3 8.54 20.31 11.97
CA GLY A 3 9.25 19.07 12.18
C GLY A 3 8.34 17.84 12.11
N VAL A 4 7.07 18.00 12.47
CA VAL A 4 6.07 16.92 12.40
C VAL A 4 5.86 16.50 10.94
N GLN A 5 5.70 17.45 10.02
CA GLN A 5 5.58 17.14 8.59
C GLN A 5 6.83 16.43 8.07
N THR A 6 8.01 16.90 8.45
CA THR A 6 9.28 16.37 8.00
C THR A 6 9.44 14.90 8.43
N CYS A 7 9.00 14.55 9.64
CA CYS A 7 9.14 13.18 10.17
C CYS A 7 7.92 12.31 9.84
N ALA A 8 6.70 12.85 9.91
CA ALA A 8 5.48 12.08 9.77
C ALA A 8 5.28 11.50 8.37
N LEU A 9 5.63 12.26 7.33
CA LEU A 9 5.45 11.79 5.95
C LEU A 9 6.31 10.56 5.64
N PRO A 10 7.66 10.59 5.84
CA PRO A 10 8.47 9.40 5.59
C PRO A 10 8.06 8.21 6.45
N ILE A 11 7.74 8.44 7.74
CA ILE A 11 7.34 7.37 8.65
C ILE A 11 6.03 6.73 8.16
N SER A 12 5.08 7.53 7.69
CA SER A 12 3.80 7.04 7.18
C SER A 12 3.96 6.22 5.90
N PHE A 13 4.89 6.60 5.03
CA PHE A 13 5.13 5.88 3.77
C PHE A 13 5.98 4.61 3.95
N CYS A 14 6.74 4.48 5.02
CA CYS A 14 7.52 3.27 5.28
C CYS A 14 6.66 2.00 5.32
N PRO A 15 5.56 1.92 6.11
CA PRO A 15 4.72 0.73 6.08
C PRO A 15 4.05 0.51 4.73
N LEU A 16 3.67 1.58 4.04
CA LEU A 16 3.05 1.47 2.73
C LEU A 16 4.00 0.84 1.71
N PHE A 17 5.24 1.30 1.70
CA PHE A 17 6.28 0.74 0.84
C PHE A 17 6.58 -0.71 1.21
N ALA A 18 6.69 -1.00 2.50
CA ALA A 18 6.96 -2.37 2.96
C ALA A 18 5.85 -3.33 2.56
N GLY A 19 4.60 -2.87 2.56
CA GLY A 19 3.47 -3.66 2.09
C GLY A 19 3.46 -3.84 0.58
N LEU A 20 3.84 -2.81 -0.16
CA LEU A 20 3.88 -2.87 -1.62
C LEU A 20 4.97 -3.82 -2.14
N TYR A 21 6.09 -3.90 -1.44
CA TYR A 21 7.25 -4.66 -1.91
C TYR A 21 6.92 -6.12 -2.23
N PRO A 22 6.31 -6.92 -1.33
CA PRO A 22 5.94 -8.29 -1.71
C PRO A 22 4.87 -8.35 -2.80
N LEU A 23 4.02 -7.35 -2.93
CA LEU A 23 3.01 -7.32 -3.99
C LEU A 23 3.64 -7.30 -5.38
N THR A 24 4.79 -6.66 -5.54
CA THR A 24 5.49 -6.60 -6.82
C THR A 24 6.07 -7.95 -7.23
N GLN A 25 6.13 -8.90 -6.30
CA GLN A 25 6.71 -10.22 -6.53
C GLN A 25 5.66 -11.30 -6.78
N LEU A 26 4.37 -11.00 -6.51
CA LEU A 26 3.33 -12.03 -6.53
C LEU A 26 3.07 -12.58 -7.93
N TYR A 27 3.15 -11.75 -8.97
CA TYR A 27 2.88 -12.23 -10.33
C TYR A 27 3.99 -13.16 -10.85
N GLN A 28 5.16 -13.14 -10.25
CA GLN A 28 6.28 -14.03 -10.58
C GLN A 28 6.46 -15.15 -9.56
N PHE A 29 5.49 -15.34 -8.66
CA PHE A 29 5.61 -16.22 -7.51
C PHE A 29 6.00 -17.66 -7.92
N ASP A 30 5.27 -18.23 -8.88
CA ASP A 30 5.53 -19.61 -9.31
C ASP A 30 6.85 -19.75 -10.06
N GLU A 31 7.20 -18.74 -10.87
CA GLU A 31 8.45 -18.72 -11.60
C GLU A 31 9.64 -18.61 -10.67
N ASP A 32 9.56 -17.72 -9.69
CA ASP A 32 10.61 -17.55 -8.68
C ASP A 32 10.80 -18.82 -7.87
N ARG A 33 9.71 -19.51 -7.54
CA ARG A 33 9.77 -20.81 -6.84
C ARG A 33 10.51 -21.82 -7.68
N ARG A 34 10.19 -21.93 -8.97
CA ARG A 34 10.83 -22.90 -9.87
C ARG A 34 12.31 -22.63 -10.05
N ARG A 35 12.73 -21.37 -10.07
CA ARG A 35 14.14 -21.00 -10.20
C ARG A 35 14.90 -21.10 -8.89
N GLY A 36 14.22 -21.32 -7.78
CA GLY A 36 14.85 -21.35 -6.46
C GLY A 36 15.21 -20.01 -5.90
N ASP A 37 14.67 -18.92 -6.47
CA ASP A 37 14.90 -17.57 -5.97
C ASP A 37 14.24 -17.39 -4.59
N ARG A 38 14.91 -16.65 -3.72
CA ARG A 38 14.40 -16.35 -2.38
C ARG A 38 13.87 -14.91 -2.36
N THR A 39 12.59 -14.76 -2.67
CA THR A 39 11.92 -13.46 -2.59
C THR A 39 11.15 -13.35 -1.28
N LEU A 40 10.85 -12.12 -0.87
CA LEU A 40 10.05 -11.89 0.34
C LEU A 40 8.67 -12.53 0.20
N ALA A 41 8.06 -12.45 -0.98
CA ALA A 41 6.76 -13.07 -1.22
C ALA A 41 6.80 -14.59 -1.05
N LEU A 42 7.88 -15.26 -1.50
CA LEU A 42 8.04 -16.71 -1.32
C LEU A 42 8.26 -17.08 0.13
N ILE A 43 9.00 -16.27 0.89
CA ILE A 43 9.26 -16.52 2.30
C ILE A 43 7.97 -16.42 3.11
N LEU A 44 7.17 -15.40 2.85
CA LEU A 44 5.90 -15.17 3.55
C LEU A 44 4.77 -16.07 3.06
N GLY A 45 4.79 -16.44 1.79
CA GLY A 45 3.65 -17.03 1.11
C GLY A 45 2.69 -15.96 0.59
N MET A 46 1.86 -16.34 -0.37
CA MET A 46 1.01 -15.37 -1.07
C MET A 46 -0.02 -14.73 -0.14
N ARG A 47 -0.70 -15.55 0.67
CA ARG A 47 -1.73 -15.04 1.58
C ARG A 47 -1.13 -14.10 2.62
N ALA A 48 -0.02 -14.50 3.25
CA ALA A 48 0.64 -13.69 4.27
C ALA A 48 1.16 -12.38 3.67
N SER A 49 1.67 -12.41 2.44
CA SER A 49 2.10 -11.20 1.74
C SER A 49 0.95 -10.21 1.56
N LEU A 50 -0.22 -10.70 1.17
CA LEU A 50 -1.40 -9.85 0.99
C LEU A 50 -1.93 -9.32 2.32
N VAL A 51 -1.92 -10.15 3.38
CA VAL A 51 -2.31 -9.72 4.72
C VAL A 51 -1.36 -8.64 5.23
N VAL A 52 -0.06 -8.84 5.08
CA VAL A 52 0.95 -7.85 5.47
C VAL A 52 0.73 -6.54 4.69
N ALA A 53 0.48 -6.62 3.39
CA ALA A 53 0.22 -5.45 2.57
C ALA A 53 -1.01 -4.68 3.05
N THR A 54 -2.09 -5.39 3.37
CA THR A 54 -3.33 -4.77 3.85
C THR A 54 -3.12 -4.09 5.20
N LEU A 55 -2.50 -4.80 6.15
CA LEU A 55 -2.24 -4.25 7.47
C LEU A 55 -1.28 -3.07 7.41
N SER A 56 -0.25 -3.15 6.57
CA SER A 56 0.70 -2.06 6.38
C SER A 56 0.04 -0.83 5.78
N THR A 57 -0.88 -1.02 4.84
CA THR A 57 -1.64 0.07 4.25
C THR A 57 -2.51 0.75 5.30
N LEU A 58 -3.23 -0.03 6.10
CA LEU A 58 -4.06 0.51 7.18
C LEU A 58 -3.21 1.27 8.18
N LEU A 59 -2.05 0.74 8.55
CA LEU A 59 -1.12 1.41 9.47
C LEU A 59 -0.64 2.74 8.88
N SER A 60 -0.29 2.76 7.59
CA SER A 60 0.16 3.99 6.91
C SER A 60 -0.90 5.07 6.96
N PHE A 61 -2.14 4.73 6.65
CA PHE A 61 -3.22 5.71 6.66
C PHE A 61 -3.60 6.13 8.07
N ALA A 62 -3.46 5.24 9.06
CA ALA A 62 -3.64 5.61 10.47
C ALA A 62 -2.58 6.63 10.91
N LEU A 63 -1.32 6.42 10.52
CA LEU A 63 -0.24 7.35 10.84
C LEU A 63 -0.45 8.70 10.13
N LEU A 64 -0.86 8.70 8.87
CA LEU A 64 -1.18 9.92 8.15
C LEU A 64 -2.34 10.67 8.80
N GLY A 65 -3.40 9.95 9.17
CA GLY A 65 -4.55 10.55 9.84
C GLY A 65 -4.18 11.15 11.19
N TRP A 66 -3.35 10.44 11.97
CA TRP A 66 -2.85 10.95 13.23
C TRP A 66 -2.01 12.21 13.04
N ALA A 67 -1.11 12.20 12.06
CA ALA A 67 -0.28 13.36 11.76
C ALA A 67 -1.11 14.57 11.37
N LEU A 68 -2.16 14.37 10.57
CA LEU A 68 -3.06 15.45 10.17
C LEU A 68 -3.87 15.98 11.36
N ALA A 69 -4.28 15.11 12.27
CA ALA A 69 -4.97 15.53 13.48
C ALA A 69 -4.07 16.39 14.37
N VAL A 70 -2.81 16.01 14.53
CA VAL A 70 -1.82 16.76 15.32
C VAL A 70 -1.56 18.13 14.69
N LEU A 71 -1.51 18.19 13.35
CA LEU A 71 -1.27 19.44 12.62
C LEU A 71 -2.51 20.33 12.55
N GLY A 72 -3.66 19.85 13.00
CA GLY A 72 -4.89 20.61 12.95
C GLY A 72 -5.47 20.81 11.57
N VAL A 73 -5.13 19.93 10.64
CA VAL A 73 -5.69 19.95 9.28
C VAL A 73 -7.15 19.48 9.35
N GLY A 74 -8.07 20.32 8.88
CA GLY A 74 -9.50 20.05 8.99
C GLY A 74 -10.04 19.18 7.86
N VAL A 75 -11.03 19.73 7.14
CA VAL A 75 -11.79 19.01 6.10
C VAL A 75 -10.90 18.42 5.02
N LYS A 76 -9.76 19.03 4.71
CA LYS A 76 -8.82 18.51 3.70
C LYS A 76 -8.36 17.08 3.98
N SER A 77 -8.30 16.66 5.26
CA SER A 77 -7.90 15.31 5.62
C SER A 77 -8.84 14.25 5.04
N MET A 78 -10.08 14.63 4.73
CA MET A 78 -11.04 13.74 4.08
C MET A 78 -10.58 13.30 2.68
N ALA A 79 -9.68 14.04 2.05
CA ALA A 79 -9.12 13.66 0.75
C ALA A 79 -8.36 12.34 0.83
N LEU A 80 -7.83 11.95 1.99
CA LEU A 80 -7.14 10.68 2.16
C LEU A 80 -8.08 9.47 2.14
N LEU A 81 -9.39 9.69 2.29
CA LEU A 81 -10.36 8.59 2.18
C LEU A 81 -10.40 8.00 0.77
N LEU A 82 -10.18 8.82 -0.26
CA LEU A 82 -10.18 8.33 -1.63
C LEU A 82 -9.04 7.33 -1.90
N PRO A 83 -7.77 7.66 -1.64
CA PRO A 83 -6.71 6.68 -1.85
C PRO A 83 -6.85 5.46 -0.93
N LEU A 84 -7.32 5.64 0.30
CA LEU A 84 -7.56 4.50 1.19
C LEU A 84 -8.60 3.55 0.59
N ALA A 85 -9.71 4.10 0.08
CA ALA A 85 -10.74 3.30 -0.57
C ALA A 85 -10.19 2.56 -1.79
N LEU A 86 -9.35 3.22 -2.59
CA LEU A 86 -8.71 2.60 -3.75
C LEU A 86 -7.79 1.46 -3.33
N TRP A 87 -6.97 1.66 -2.30
CA TRP A 87 -6.10 0.61 -1.79
C TRP A 87 -6.89 -0.60 -1.32
N LEU A 88 -7.96 -0.39 -0.57
CA LEU A 88 -8.81 -1.49 -0.10
C LEU A 88 -9.52 -2.16 -1.27
N ALA A 89 -9.96 -1.40 -2.27
CA ALA A 89 -10.59 -1.95 -3.45
C ALA A 89 -9.63 -2.82 -4.28
N VAL A 90 -8.33 -2.58 -4.18
CA VAL A 90 -7.30 -3.41 -4.82
C VAL A 90 -6.96 -4.62 -3.96
N LEU A 91 -6.70 -4.40 -2.67
CA LEU A 91 -6.14 -5.42 -1.78
C LEU A 91 -7.17 -6.45 -1.31
N VAL A 92 -8.39 -6.02 -1.01
CA VAL A 92 -9.40 -6.93 -0.47
C VAL A 92 -9.81 -8.01 -1.48
N PRO A 93 -10.18 -7.68 -2.74
CA PRO A 93 -10.45 -8.73 -3.73
C PRO A 93 -9.24 -9.61 -3.99
N TRP A 94 -8.06 -9.04 -4.02
CA TRP A 94 -6.82 -9.80 -4.22
C TRP A 94 -6.62 -10.82 -3.09
N LEU A 95 -6.78 -10.38 -1.85
CA LEU A 95 -6.65 -11.27 -0.69
C LEU A 95 -7.71 -12.38 -0.70
N LEU A 96 -8.95 -12.05 -1.06
CA LEU A 96 -10.04 -13.03 -1.05
C LEU A 96 -9.94 -14.03 -2.20
N HIS A 97 -9.39 -13.66 -3.35
CA HIS A 97 -9.41 -14.44 -4.56
C HIS A 97 -8.04 -14.85 -5.09
N HIS A 98 -6.98 -14.59 -4.33
CA HIS A 98 -5.60 -14.81 -4.80
C HIS A 98 -5.35 -16.25 -5.26
N ALA A 99 -5.96 -17.23 -4.61
CA ALA A 99 -5.74 -18.64 -4.94
C ALA A 99 -6.29 -19.02 -6.31
N ALA A 100 -7.33 -18.32 -6.78
CA ALA A 100 -7.96 -18.56 -8.07
C ALA A 100 -7.36 -17.69 -9.19
N TRP A 101 -6.51 -16.72 -8.85
CA TRP A 101 -5.96 -15.79 -9.83
C TRP A 101 -4.79 -16.39 -10.59
N ARG A 102 -4.74 -16.06 -11.88
CA ARG A 102 -3.61 -16.37 -12.76
C ARG A 102 -2.52 -15.31 -12.60
N PRO A 103 -1.27 -15.59 -13.03
CA PRO A 103 -0.19 -14.59 -12.94
C PRO A 103 -0.54 -13.24 -13.57
N GLN A 104 -1.31 -13.23 -14.67
CA GLN A 104 -1.74 -11.99 -15.31
C GLN A 104 -2.66 -11.16 -14.41
N GLN A 105 -3.50 -11.83 -13.62
CA GLN A 105 -4.39 -11.15 -12.67
C GLN A 105 -3.59 -10.54 -11.50
N HIS A 106 -2.58 -11.25 -11.02
CA HIS A 106 -1.67 -10.72 -10.01
C HIS A 106 -0.91 -9.51 -10.54
N GLN A 107 -0.47 -9.56 -11.79
CA GLN A 107 0.21 -8.43 -12.42
C GLN A 107 -0.71 -7.22 -12.53
N ARG A 108 -1.96 -7.42 -12.90
CA ARG A 108 -2.95 -6.33 -12.94
C ARG A 108 -3.17 -5.76 -11.54
N GLY A 109 -3.22 -6.62 -10.53
CA GLY A 109 -3.33 -6.19 -9.14
C GLY A 109 -2.16 -5.30 -8.73
N MET A 110 -0.94 -5.68 -9.12
CA MET A 110 0.24 -4.89 -8.87
C MET A 110 0.14 -3.50 -9.53
N TYR A 111 -0.28 -3.43 -10.79
CA TYR A 111 -0.43 -2.16 -11.48
C TYR A 111 -1.53 -1.30 -10.84
N ARG A 112 -2.62 -1.92 -10.39
CA ARG A 112 -3.66 -1.21 -9.65
C ARG A 112 -3.14 -0.67 -8.33
N ALA A 113 -2.29 -1.43 -7.64
CA ALA A 113 -1.66 -0.97 -6.41
C ALA A 113 -0.73 0.22 -6.68
N LEU A 114 0.02 0.18 -7.78
CA LEU A 114 0.87 1.32 -8.16
C LEU A 114 0.04 2.55 -8.50
N ALA A 115 -1.11 2.37 -9.15
CA ALA A 115 -2.03 3.47 -9.41
C ALA A 115 -2.60 4.05 -8.11
N ALA A 116 -2.95 3.19 -7.15
CA ALA A 116 -3.39 3.63 -5.83
C ALA A 116 -2.29 4.40 -5.10
N TRP A 117 -1.04 3.97 -5.24
CA TRP A 117 0.11 4.69 -4.70
C TRP A 117 0.20 6.10 -5.30
N ALA A 118 0.07 6.22 -6.62
CA ALA A 118 0.10 7.52 -7.28
C ALA A 118 -1.01 8.44 -6.79
N VAL A 119 -2.21 7.91 -6.62
CA VAL A 119 -3.35 8.68 -6.07
C VAL A 119 -3.05 9.11 -4.63
N THR A 120 -2.42 8.25 -3.84
CA THR A 120 -2.01 8.57 -2.47
C THR A 120 -1.03 9.74 -2.47
N ASP A 121 -0.03 9.72 -3.36
CA ASP A 121 0.94 10.80 -3.47
C ASP A 121 0.25 12.13 -3.82
N VAL A 122 -0.68 12.12 -4.78
CA VAL A 122 -1.43 13.30 -5.16
C VAL A 122 -2.27 13.82 -4.00
N ALA A 123 -2.96 12.94 -3.29
CA ALA A 123 -3.79 13.31 -2.15
C ALA A 123 -2.95 13.93 -1.03
N VAL A 124 -1.78 13.35 -0.74
CA VAL A 124 -0.86 13.87 0.28
C VAL A 124 -0.35 15.25 -0.13
N LEU A 125 0.04 15.42 -1.38
CA LEU A 125 0.46 16.74 -1.88
C LEU A 125 -0.67 17.76 -1.75
N TYR A 126 -1.89 17.39 -2.09
CA TYR A 126 -3.04 18.26 -1.95
C TYR A 126 -3.25 18.71 -0.50
N VAL A 127 -3.18 17.77 0.44
CA VAL A 127 -3.43 18.03 1.86
C VAL A 127 -2.33 18.91 2.47
N PHE A 128 -1.08 18.68 2.09
CA PHE A 128 0.07 19.38 2.70
C PHE A 128 0.57 20.58 1.88
N ALA A 129 0.00 20.86 0.72
CA ALA A 129 0.51 21.92 -0.18
C ALA A 129 0.11 23.33 0.23
N THR A 130 -0.69 23.52 1.25
CA THR A 130 -1.10 24.87 1.69
C THR A 130 -0.44 25.22 3.02
#